data_f38f3d32a6900ede123a7a024c434792
#
_entry.id   f38f3d32a6900ede123a7a024c434792
#
_cell.length_a   1.000
_cell.length_b   1.000
_cell.length_c   1.000
_cell.angle_alpha   90.00
_cell.angle_beta   90.00
_cell.angle_gamma   90.00
#
_symmetry.space_group_name_H-M   'P 1'
#
loop_
_entity.id
_entity.type
_entity.pdbx_description
1 polymer ?
#
loop_
_entity_poly.entity_id
_entity_poly.type
_entity_poly.pdbx_seq_one_letter_code
_entity_poly.pdbx_strand_id
1 'polypeptide(L)' 'MKSIGMVRPVDEMGRIVLPKELRRQFNIEDGEDSVEVFVDGDKIILKKYA' A
#
# COMPACT_ATOMS: atom_id res chain seq x y z
N MET A 1 -7.27 10.53 -8.89
CA MET A 1 -6.27 9.96 -7.96
C MET A 1 -4.97 10.71 -8.09
N LYS A 2 -4.35 11.03 -6.98
CA LYS A 2 -3.15 11.87 -6.99
C LYS A 2 -1.93 11.05 -6.58
N SER A 3 -0.87 11.11 -7.39
CA SER A 3 0.40 10.47 -7.05
C SER A 3 1.11 11.24 -5.95
N ILE A 4 1.69 10.52 -5.01
CA ILE A 4 2.56 11.11 -3.98
C ILE A 4 4.04 11.01 -4.38
N GLY A 5 4.32 10.55 -5.60
CA GLY A 5 5.68 10.49 -6.14
C GLY A 5 6.54 9.37 -5.59
N MET A 6 5.96 8.42 -4.88
CA MET A 6 6.71 7.27 -4.37
C MET A 6 6.66 6.12 -5.35
N VAL A 7 7.84 5.59 -5.69
CA VAL A 7 7.97 4.42 -6.54
C VAL A 7 8.71 3.37 -5.74
N ARG A 8 8.11 2.18 -5.61
CA ARG A 8 8.69 1.11 -4.82
C ARG A 8 8.90 -0.14 -5.68
N PRO A 9 10.01 -0.82 -5.53
CA PRO A 9 10.25 -2.04 -6.31
C PRO A 9 9.38 -3.19 -5.83
N VAL A 10 9.01 -4.06 -6.75
CA VAL A 10 8.40 -5.35 -6.42
C VAL A 10 9.56 -6.35 -6.31
N ASP A 11 9.66 -7.05 -5.19
CA ASP A 11 10.75 -8.00 -4.98
C ASP A 11 10.51 -9.34 -5.71
N GLU A 12 11.45 -10.27 -5.57
CA GLU A 12 11.37 -11.56 -6.26
C GLU A 12 10.19 -12.41 -5.80
N MET A 13 9.68 -12.16 -4.61
CA MET A 13 8.53 -12.87 -4.05
C MET A 13 7.21 -12.16 -4.37
N GLY A 14 7.25 -11.10 -5.17
CA GLY A 14 6.04 -10.33 -5.51
C GLY A 14 5.58 -9.40 -4.41
N ARG A 15 6.46 -8.99 -3.51
CA ARG A 15 6.11 -8.14 -2.37
C ARG A 15 6.62 -6.73 -2.58
N ILE A 16 5.88 -5.77 -2.03
CA ILE A 16 6.33 -4.38 -1.93
C ILE A 16 6.26 -3.96 -0.46
N VAL A 17 7.06 -2.97 -0.10
CA VAL A 17 7.00 -2.37 1.23
C VAL A 17 6.13 -1.11 1.14
N LEU A 18 5.12 -1.01 2.00
CA LEU A 18 4.35 0.23 2.12
C LEU A 18 5.26 1.28 2.76
N PRO A 19 5.42 2.45 2.12
CA PRO A 19 6.24 3.50 2.70
C PRO A 19 5.78 3.87 4.12
N LYS A 20 6.73 4.14 4.99
CA LYS A 20 6.46 4.47 6.38
C LYS A 20 5.50 5.66 6.52
N GLU A 21 5.62 6.64 5.65
CA GLU A 21 4.76 7.82 5.66
C GLU A 21 3.29 7.45 5.42
N LEU A 22 3.03 6.50 4.52
CA LEU A 22 1.68 6.03 4.27
C LEU A 22 1.13 5.24 5.44
N ARG A 23 1.97 4.39 6.05
CA ARG A 23 1.55 3.62 7.22
C ARG A 23 1.15 4.54 8.36
N ARG A 24 1.88 5.63 8.56
CA ARG A 24 1.55 6.64 9.57
C ARG A 24 0.27 7.39 9.24
N GLN A 25 0.11 7.80 7.99
CA GLN A 25 -1.04 8.58 7.55
C GLN A 25 -2.34 7.81 7.74
N PHE A 26 -2.32 6.51 7.52
CA PHE A 26 -3.52 5.66 7.63
C PHE A 26 -3.55 4.82 8.90
N ASN A 27 -2.64 5.06 9.83
CA ASN A 27 -2.55 4.32 11.10
C ASN A 27 -2.48 2.82 10.91
N ILE A 28 -1.62 2.38 9.99
CA ILE A 28 -1.41 0.96 9.71
C ILE A 28 -0.31 0.44 10.62
N GLU A 29 -0.68 -0.47 11.51
CA GLU A 29 0.24 -1.08 12.49
C GLU A 29 0.89 -2.31 11.88
N ASP A 30 2.22 -2.34 11.91
CA ASP A 30 2.98 -3.46 11.40
C ASP A 30 2.67 -4.74 12.18
N GLY A 31 2.38 -5.81 11.45
CA GLY A 31 2.08 -7.10 12.07
C GLY A 31 0.67 -7.25 12.61
N GLU A 32 -0.14 -6.18 12.64
CA GLU A 32 -1.50 -6.23 13.18
C GLU A 32 -2.57 -5.89 12.17
N ASP A 33 -2.33 -4.85 11.36
CA ASP A 33 -3.32 -4.38 10.40
C ASP A 33 -3.14 -5.03 9.04
N SER A 34 -4.23 -5.03 8.28
CA SER A 34 -4.26 -5.55 6.92
C SER A 34 -4.71 -4.47 5.96
N VAL A 35 -4.44 -4.67 4.69
CA VAL A 35 -4.95 -3.82 3.63
C VAL A 35 -5.77 -4.65 2.68
N GLU A 36 -6.82 -4.06 2.17
CA GLU A 36 -7.67 -4.65 1.14
C GLU A 36 -7.20 -4.14 -0.22
N VAL A 37 -7.12 -5.04 -1.18
CA VAL A 37 -6.59 -4.73 -2.51
C VAL A 37 -7.75 -4.64 -3.50
N PHE A 38 -7.80 -3.55 -4.24
CA PHE A 38 -8.78 -3.33 -5.29
C PHE A 38 -8.09 -3.13 -6.63
N VAL A 39 -8.79 -3.43 -7.71
CA VAL A 39 -8.32 -3.16 -9.07
C VAL A 39 -9.26 -2.15 -9.71
N ASP A 40 -8.70 -1.12 -10.31
CA ASP A 40 -9.46 -0.12 -11.06
C ASP A 40 -8.68 0.24 -12.33
N GLY A 41 -9.14 -0.32 -13.47
CA GLY A 41 -8.46 -0.12 -14.75
C GLY A 41 -7.03 -0.65 -14.72
N ASP A 42 -6.07 0.24 -14.84
CA ASP A 42 -4.64 -0.09 -14.82
C ASP A 42 -4.02 0.14 -13.43
N LYS A 43 -4.85 0.29 -12.40
CA LYS A 43 -4.39 0.67 -11.05
C LYS A 43 -4.69 -0.43 -10.04
N ILE A 44 -3.80 -0.55 -9.07
CA ILE A 44 -4.01 -1.34 -7.87
C ILE A 44 -4.24 -0.36 -6.74
N ILE A 45 -5.34 -0.50 -6.03
CA ILE A 45 -5.70 0.39 -4.93
C ILE A 45 -5.63 -0.40 -3.64
N LEU A 46 -4.92 0.15 -2.66
CA LEU A 46 -4.80 -0.45 -1.33
C LEU A 46 -5.57 0.42 -0.34
N LYS A 47 -6.40 -0.23 0.46
CA LYS A 47 -7.19 0.45 1.47
C LYS A 47 -7.00 -0.27 2.79
N LYS A 48 -6.83 0.48 3.89
CA LYS A 48 -6.74 -0.15 5.21
C LYS A 48 -8.01 -0.95 5.47
N TYR A 49 -7.83 -2.19 5.84
CA TYR A 49 -8.95 -3.09 6.13
C TYR A 49 -9.33 -2.92 7.59
N ALA A 50 -10.51 -2.38 7.83
CA ALA A 50 -11.02 -2.11 9.18
C ALA A 50 -12.16 -3.05 9.56
#